data_2a1692675612bd39b246fed7a3a200b7
#
_entry.id   2a1692675612bd39b246fed7a3a200b7
#
_cell.length_a   1.000
_cell.length_b   1.000
_cell.length_c   1.000
_cell.angle_alpha   90.00
_cell.angle_beta   90.00
_cell.angle_gamma   90.00
#
_symmetry.space_group_name_H-M   'P 1'
#
loop_
_entity.id
_entity.type
_entity.pdbx_description
1 polymer ?
#
loop_
_entity_poly.entity_id
_entity_poly.type
_entity_poly.pdbx_seq_one_letter_code
_entity_poly.pdbx_strand_id
1 'polypeptide(L)'
;MQNPIKASSPAAYPGHNGKRASTVGAETLVGWHGDNRSSAELYEHYRIERELADRLRFASREARRELYAEVYDELLRRVPLHPMLRAKEMGTALIRRQRDVERQIAFLRRFIGPQTVFAEVGAGDCALALEMAKISKQVYAIDVSEQIVSKELPPPNFKLILSDGCSIPLPDGSIDIAFSDQLMEHLHPDDAREQLHNISRSLAPNGVYVCVTPNRLYGPRDISGHFDDVATGFHLREYAARELRQLLLDAGFSKVRFYAGARGWFVRFPFPLIALVEIVLEALPASARRFFADRAPMRALLGLRIAAIKPGGKP
;
A
#
# COMPACT_ATOMS: atom_id res chain seq x y z
N MET A 1 28.13 10.22 31.56
CA MET A 1 26.77 9.92 32.07
C MET A 1 25.85 9.98 30.86
N GLN A 2 25.51 8.83 30.32
CA GLN A 2 24.62 8.72 29.14
C GLN A 2 23.17 8.64 29.63
N ASN A 3 22.31 9.53 29.13
CA ASN A 3 20.89 9.49 29.41
C ASN A 3 20.25 8.31 28.65
N PRO A 4 19.42 7.47 29.28
CA PRO A 4 18.70 6.41 28.56
C PRO A 4 17.58 7.02 27.72
N ILE A 5 17.56 6.64 26.45
CA ILE A 5 16.47 6.93 25.51
C ILE A 5 15.19 6.29 26.06
N LYS A 6 14.19 7.11 26.39
CA LYS A 6 12.86 6.62 26.76
C LYS A 6 12.25 5.85 25.57
N ALA A 7 12.04 4.56 25.75
CA ALA A 7 11.23 3.76 24.86
C ALA A 7 9.82 4.35 24.80
N SER A 8 9.40 4.76 23.60
CA SER A 8 8.03 5.18 23.34
C SER A 8 7.12 3.96 23.48
N SER A 9 6.10 4.07 24.32
CA SER A 9 5.07 3.04 24.47
C SER A 9 4.46 2.68 23.11
N PRO A 10 4.16 1.39 22.85
CA PRO A 10 3.51 0.98 21.62
C PRO A 10 2.16 1.68 21.50
N ALA A 11 1.85 2.19 20.31
CA ALA A 11 0.57 2.81 20.02
C ALA A 11 -0.54 1.79 20.31
N ALA A 12 -1.41 2.11 21.27
CA ALA A 12 -2.53 1.26 21.64
C ALA A 12 -3.44 1.06 20.41
N TYR A 13 -3.63 -0.19 20.01
CA TYR A 13 -4.69 -0.55 19.08
C TYR A 13 -6.04 -0.19 19.74
N PRO A 14 -7.01 0.41 19.01
CA PRO A 14 -8.30 0.74 19.56
C PRO A 14 -8.96 -0.52 20.12
N GLY A 15 -9.24 -0.49 21.42
CA GLY A 15 -9.80 -1.62 22.16
C GLY A 15 -11.14 -2.08 21.58
N HIS A 16 -11.35 -3.36 21.62
CA HIS A 16 -12.58 -4.04 21.24
C HIS A 16 -13.79 -3.49 22.02
N ASN A 17 -14.64 -2.74 21.36
CA ASN A 17 -16.04 -2.67 21.72
C ASN A 17 -16.77 -3.75 20.90
N GLY A 18 -16.83 -4.95 21.45
CA GLY A 18 -17.58 -6.06 20.90
C GLY A 18 -19.06 -5.72 20.83
N LYS A 19 -19.52 -5.21 19.70
CA LYS A 19 -20.94 -5.36 19.34
C LYS A 19 -21.15 -6.83 19.04
N ARG A 20 -21.99 -7.48 19.85
CA ARG A 20 -22.45 -8.85 19.63
C ARG A 20 -22.89 -8.99 18.18
N ALA A 21 -22.46 -10.08 17.54
CA ALA A 21 -22.98 -10.52 16.26
C ALA A 21 -24.52 -10.56 16.36
N SER A 22 -25.16 -9.51 15.88
CA SER A 22 -26.59 -9.55 15.58
C SER A 22 -26.74 -10.48 14.40
N THR A 23 -27.61 -11.47 14.53
CA THR A 23 -28.10 -12.31 13.44
C THR A 23 -28.50 -11.40 12.27
N VAL A 24 -27.59 -11.28 11.31
CA VAL A 24 -27.84 -10.53 10.08
C VAL A 24 -28.82 -11.38 9.27
N GLY A 25 -30.09 -10.94 9.25
CA GLY A 25 -31.07 -11.43 8.30
C GLY A 25 -30.53 -11.26 6.88
N ALA A 26 -31.02 -12.08 5.95
CA ALA A 26 -30.62 -12.15 4.55
C ALA A 26 -30.94 -10.85 3.77
N GLU A 27 -30.56 -9.69 4.29
CA GLU A 27 -30.56 -8.43 3.57
C GLU A 27 -29.29 -8.35 2.75
N THR A 28 -29.46 -8.18 1.45
CA THR A 28 -28.43 -8.01 0.45
C THR A 28 -27.48 -6.92 0.91
N LEU A 29 -26.31 -7.31 1.44
CA LEU A 29 -25.24 -6.37 1.69
C LEU A 29 -24.94 -5.65 0.37
N VAL A 30 -25.04 -4.32 0.36
CA VAL A 30 -24.73 -3.50 -0.80
C VAL A 30 -23.25 -3.69 -1.09
N GLY A 31 -22.97 -4.68 -1.94
CA GLY A 31 -21.60 -5.09 -2.27
C GLY A 31 -20.81 -3.95 -2.89
N TRP A 32 -19.53 -3.95 -2.70
CA TRP A 32 -18.60 -3.18 -3.54
C TRP A 32 -18.94 -3.48 -5.00
N HIS A 33 -19.13 -2.43 -5.80
CA HIS A 33 -19.63 -2.55 -7.17
C HIS A 33 -18.91 -3.67 -7.94
N GLY A 34 -19.63 -4.78 -8.19
CA GLY A 34 -19.17 -5.91 -8.99
C GLY A 34 -18.74 -7.18 -8.25
N ASP A 35 -18.89 -7.27 -6.93
CA ASP A 35 -18.70 -8.53 -6.21
C ASP A 35 -20.01 -9.31 -6.15
N ASN A 36 -20.05 -10.47 -6.85
CA ASN A 36 -21.24 -11.31 -6.98
C ASN A 36 -21.29 -12.46 -5.94
N ARG A 37 -20.46 -12.41 -4.90
CA ARG A 37 -20.43 -13.41 -3.84
C ARG A 37 -21.63 -13.22 -2.90
N SER A 38 -22.11 -14.32 -2.35
CA SER A 38 -23.13 -14.31 -1.30
C SER A 38 -22.58 -13.72 0.00
N SER A 39 -23.48 -13.28 0.89
CA SER A 39 -23.11 -12.78 2.22
C SER A 39 -22.32 -13.82 3.04
N ALA A 40 -22.64 -15.11 2.89
CA ALA A 40 -21.92 -16.19 3.57
C ALA A 40 -20.49 -16.35 3.05
N GLU A 41 -20.28 -16.28 1.74
CA GLU A 41 -18.95 -16.34 1.10
C GLU A 41 -18.10 -15.12 1.45
N LEU A 42 -18.69 -13.93 1.51
CA LEU A 42 -18.02 -12.70 1.95
C LEU A 42 -17.62 -12.80 3.42
N TYR A 43 -18.51 -13.31 4.29
CA TYR A 43 -18.23 -13.46 5.72
C TYR A 43 -17.14 -14.51 5.98
N GLU A 44 -17.15 -15.64 5.26
CA GLU A 44 -16.10 -16.65 5.39
C GLU A 44 -14.74 -16.11 4.95
N HIS A 45 -14.68 -15.36 3.83
CA HIS A 45 -13.47 -14.67 3.41
C HIS A 45 -12.99 -13.69 4.49
N TYR A 46 -13.88 -12.84 4.99
CA TYR A 46 -13.57 -11.88 6.05
C TYR A 46 -13.01 -12.56 7.31
N ARG A 47 -13.64 -13.66 7.74
CA ARG A 47 -13.21 -14.41 8.92
C ARG A 47 -11.80 -14.96 8.76
N ILE A 48 -11.50 -15.55 7.60
CA ILE A 48 -10.18 -16.10 7.29
C ILE A 48 -9.13 -15.00 7.18
N GLU A 49 -9.41 -13.94 6.43
CA GLU A 49 -8.46 -12.85 6.25
C GLU A 49 -8.15 -12.13 7.56
N ARG A 50 -9.15 -11.92 8.42
CA ARG A 50 -8.97 -11.33 9.74
C ARG A 50 -8.11 -12.22 10.65
N GLU A 51 -8.34 -13.53 10.67
CA GLU A 51 -7.52 -14.48 11.42
C GLU A 51 -6.04 -14.39 11.01
N LEU A 52 -5.76 -14.36 9.70
CA LEU A 52 -4.41 -14.26 9.16
C LEU A 52 -3.79 -12.88 9.46
N ALA A 53 -4.58 -11.82 9.33
CA ALA A 53 -4.16 -10.46 9.67
C ALA A 53 -3.81 -10.32 11.17
N ASP A 54 -4.56 -10.98 12.05
CA ASP A 54 -4.28 -10.98 13.49
C ASP A 54 -2.97 -11.71 13.80
N ARG A 55 -2.60 -12.76 13.04
CA ARG A 55 -1.26 -13.36 13.14
C ARG A 55 -0.15 -12.34 12.86
N LEU A 56 -0.30 -11.50 11.85
CA LEU A 56 0.65 -10.41 11.57
C LEU A 56 0.63 -9.32 12.66
N ARG A 57 -0.56 -8.92 13.14
CA ARG A 57 -0.70 -7.84 14.14
C ARG A 57 -0.04 -8.17 15.46
N PHE A 58 -0.11 -9.44 15.89
CA PHE A 58 0.34 -9.86 17.22
C PHE A 58 1.66 -10.64 17.21
N ALA A 59 2.23 -10.91 16.04
CA ALA A 59 3.52 -11.56 15.92
C ALA A 59 4.67 -10.65 16.35
N SER A 60 5.79 -11.27 16.81
CA SER A 60 7.05 -10.54 16.96
C SER A 60 7.55 -10.04 15.60
N ARG A 61 8.46 -9.06 15.61
CA ARG A 61 9.06 -8.52 14.40
C ARG A 61 9.73 -9.60 13.55
N GLU A 62 10.43 -10.52 14.18
CA GLU A 62 11.13 -11.63 13.53
C GLU A 62 10.13 -12.58 12.84
N ALA A 63 9.06 -12.96 13.55
CA ALA A 63 8.02 -13.83 13.00
C ALA A 63 7.26 -13.17 11.84
N ARG A 64 7.01 -11.85 11.89
CA ARG A 64 6.34 -11.16 10.78
C ARG A 64 7.10 -11.23 9.47
N ARG A 65 8.43 -11.21 9.50
CA ARG A 65 9.27 -11.30 8.29
C ARG A 65 9.04 -12.60 7.50
N GLU A 66 8.79 -13.70 8.21
CA GLU A 66 8.42 -14.97 7.58
C GLU A 66 6.95 -14.98 7.17
N LEU A 67 6.07 -14.46 8.04
CA LEU A 67 4.63 -14.45 7.79
C LEU A 67 4.22 -13.64 6.56
N TYR A 68 4.92 -12.55 6.21
CA TYR A 68 4.59 -11.74 5.02
C TYR A 68 4.61 -12.55 3.72
N ALA A 69 5.49 -13.54 3.59
CA ALA A 69 5.53 -14.42 2.42
C ALA A 69 4.40 -15.49 2.45
N GLU A 70 3.94 -15.89 3.64
CA GLU A 70 3.06 -17.06 3.82
C GLU A 70 1.57 -16.72 3.81
N VAL A 71 1.19 -15.59 4.43
CA VAL A 71 -0.23 -15.31 4.74
C VAL A 71 -1.09 -15.14 3.49
N TYR A 72 -0.53 -14.60 2.41
CA TYR A 72 -1.25 -14.43 1.14
C TYR A 72 -1.49 -15.77 0.45
N ASP A 73 -0.50 -16.65 0.43
CA ASP A 73 -0.64 -17.99 -0.14
C ASP A 73 -1.67 -18.79 0.67
N GLU A 74 -1.65 -18.67 1.99
CA GLU A 74 -2.62 -19.29 2.86
C GLU A 74 -4.04 -18.76 2.61
N LEU A 75 -4.21 -17.44 2.47
CA LEU A 75 -5.49 -16.84 2.12
C LEU A 75 -6.05 -17.41 0.81
N LEU A 76 -5.26 -17.36 -0.27
CA LEU A 76 -5.69 -17.82 -1.58
C LEU A 76 -6.05 -19.30 -1.58
N ARG A 77 -5.35 -20.13 -0.82
CA ARG A 77 -5.66 -21.55 -0.64
C ARG A 77 -6.97 -21.77 0.13
N ARG A 78 -7.24 -20.97 1.18
CA ARG A 78 -8.42 -21.11 2.06
C ARG A 78 -9.66 -20.42 1.49
N VAL A 79 -9.50 -19.47 0.56
CA VAL A 79 -10.59 -18.70 -0.07
C VAL A 79 -10.60 -18.93 -1.59
N PRO A 80 -11.12 -20.07 -2.09
CA PRO A 80 -11.12 -20.39 -3.52
C PRO A 80 -11.87 -19.37 -4.38
N LEU A 81 -12.86 -18.67 -3.79
CA LEU A 81 -13.64 -17.63 -4.45
C LEU A 81 -13.02 -16.21 -4.30
N HIS A 82 -11.74 -16.14 -3.95
CA HIS A 82 -11.06 -14.86 -3.86
C HIS A 82 -11.10 -14.11 -5.20
N PRO A 83 -11.37 -12.78 -5.21
CA PRO A 83 -11.50 -12.02 -6.45
C PRO A 83 -10.31 -12.11 -7.40
N MET A 84 -9.09 -12.24 -6.88
CA MET A 84 -7.88 -12.45 -7.70
C MET A 84 -7.91 -13.77 -8.46
N LEU A 85 -8.31 -14.88 -7.80
CA LEU A 85 -8.40 -16.19 -8.43
C LEU A 85 -9.49 -16.20 -9.50
N ARG A 86 -10.68 -15.67 -9.18
CA ARG A 86 -11.79 -15.54 -10.15
C ARG A 86 -11.40 -14.67 -11.36
N ALA A 87 -10.72 -13.55 -11.15
CA ALA A 87 -10.25 -12.72 -12.25
C ALA A 87 -9.26 -13.45 -13.16
N LYS A 88 -8.42 -14.31 -12.59
CA LYS A 88 -7.50 -15.19 -13.33
C LYS A 88 -8.26 -16.22 -14.17
N GLU A 89 -9.22 -16.92 -13.58
CA GLU A 89 -10.08 -17.90 -14.28
C GLU A 89 -10.88 -17.26 -15.42
N MET A 90 -11.43 -16.06 -15.21
CA MET A 90 -12.21 -15.33 -16.22
C MET A 90 -11.36 -14.68 -17.31
N GLY A 91 -10.02 -14.75 -17.25
CA GLY A 91 -9.13 -14.08 -18.19
C GLY A 91 -9.11 -12.55 -18.10
N THR A 92 -9.82 -11.97 -17.13
CA THR A 92 -9.91 -10.50 -16.96
C THR A 92 -8.75 -9.92 -16.17
N ALA A 93 -8.00 -10.75 -15.46
CA ALA A 93 -6.87 -10.34 -14.63
C ALA A 93 -5.80 -9.59 -15.44
N LEU A 94 -5.43 -10.12 -16.61
CA LEU A 94 -4.41 -9.52 -17.47
C LEU A 94 -4.82 -8.12 -17.97
N ILE A 95 -6.07 -7.96 -18.42
CA ILE A 95 -6.58 -6.66 -18.89
C ILE A 95 -6.61 -5.63 -17.76
N ARG A 96 -7.03 -6.04 -16.56
CA ARG A 96 -7.02 -5.16 -15.38
C ARG A 96 -5.59 -4.78 -15.02
N ARG A 97 -4.68 -5.76 -14.94
CA ARG A 97 -3.27 -5.53 -14.62
C ARG A 97 -2.60 -4.60 -15.60
N GLN A 98 -2.81 -4.81 -16.92
CA GLN A 98 -2.27 -3.91 -17.94
C GLN A 98 -2.75 -2.47 -17.74
N ARG A 99 -4.03 -2.24 -17.49
CA ARG A 99 -4.57 -0.89 -17.23
C ARG A 99 -3.99 -0.26 -15.97
N ASP A 100 -3.72 -1.07 -14.93
CA ASP A 100 -3.11 -0.58 -13.70
C ASP A 100 -1.65 -0.17 -13.95
N VAL A 101 -0.88 -0.98 -14.67
CA VAL A 101 0.49 -0.66 -15.12
C VAL A 101 0.50 0.62 -15.96
N GLU A 102 -0.41 0.78 -16.92
CA GLU A 102 -0.53 2.01 -17.73
C GLU A 102 -0.78 3.25 -16.86
N ARG A 103 -1.62 3.14 -15.82
CA ARG A 103 -1.89 4.25 -14.87
C ARG A 103 -0.66 4.56 -14.01
N GLN A 104 0.03 3.54 -13.54
CA GLN A 104 1.28 3.69 -12.76
C GLN A 104 2.35 4.38 -13.62
N ILE A 105 2.55 3.95 -14.86
CA ILE A 105 3.46 4.58 -15.83
C ILE A 105 3.08 6.04 -16.08
N ALA A 106 1.79 6.34 -16.31
CA ALA A 106 1.32 7.70 -16.51
C ALA A 106 1.62 8.62 -15.33
N PHE A 107 1.61 8.07 -14.11
CA PHE A 107 2.02 8.80 -12.91
C PHE A 107 3.53 8.94 -12.79
N LEU A 108 4.28 7.87 -13.04
CA LEU A 108 5.73 7.80 -12.84
C LEU A 108 6.55 8.55 -13.90
N ARG A 109 6.04 8.71 -15.13
CA ARG A 109 6.78 9.37 -16.24
C ARG A 109 7.35 10.75 -15.90
N ARG A 110 6.77 11.46 -14.92
CA ARG A 110 7.27 12.77 -14.46
C ARG A 110 8.55 12.70 -13.62
N PHE A 111 8.93 11.51 -13.17
CA PHE A 111 10.07 11.28 -12.28
C PHE A 111 11.18 10.48 -12.96
N ILE A 112 10.89 9.79 -14.08
CA ILE A 112 11.74 8.76 -14.67
C ILE A 112 12.31 9.25 -16.00
N GLY A 113 13.58 8.95 -16.20
CA GLY A 113 14.31 9.19 -17.46
C GLY A 113 15.30 8.07 -17.76
N PRO A 114 15.98 8.09 -18.92
CA PRO A 114 16.85 7.01 -19.40
C PRO A 114 18.04 6.70 -18.47
N GLN A 115 18.43 7.62 -17.60
CA GLN A 115 19.54 7.42 -16.64
C GLN A 115 19.05 7.03 -15.25
N THR A 116 17.76 6.89 -15.04
CA THR A 116 17.16 6.60 -13.73
C THR A 116 17.49 5.18 -13.29
N VAL A 117 17.94 5.03 -12.06
CA VAL A 117 17.96 3.77 -11.30
C VAL A 117 16.66 3.69 -10.51
N PHE A 118 15.79 2.76 -10.91
CA PHE A 118 14.45 2.60 -10.37
C PHE A 118 14.35 1.37 -9.47
N ALA A 119 13.63 1.48 -8.37
CA ALA A 119 13.28 0.34 -7.51
C ALA A 119 11.76 0.30 -7.26
N GLU A 120 11.11 -0.82 -7.58
CA GLU A 120 9.74 -1.12 -7.17
C GLU A 120 9.77 -1.95 -5.90
N VAL A 121 9.13 -1.45 -4.82
CA VAL A 121 9.04 -2.11 -3.50
C VAL A 121 7.64 -2.69 -3.37
N GLY A 122 7.52 -4.01 -3.15
CA GLY A 122 6.28 -4.75 -3.28
C GLY A 122 5.92 -4.96 -4.75
N ALA A 123 6.88 -5.48 -5.54
CA ALA A 123 6.77 -5.56 -6.99
C ALA A 123 5.73 -6.59 -7.49
N GLY A 124 5.30 -7.53 -6.62
CA GLY A 124 4.34 -8.57 -6.95
C GLY A 124 4.72 -9.34 -8.22
N ASP A 125 3.91 -9.22 -9.26
CA ASP A 125 4.14 -9.88 -10.55
C ASP A 125 5.24 -9.25 -11.42
N CYS A 126 5.90 -8.20 -10.93
CA CYS A 126 6.93 -7.42 -11.61
C CYS A 126 6.51 -6.77 -12.94
N ALA A 127 5.21 -6.73 -13.27
CA ALA A 127 4.76 -6.23 -14.56
C ALA A 127 5.14 -4.75 -14.77
N LEU A 128 5.03 -3.91 -13.74
CA LEU A 128 5.49 -2.53 -13.83
C LEU A 128 7.02 -2.44 -13.93
N ALA A 129 7.76 -3.18 -13.10
CA ALA A 129 9.22 -3.16 -13.12
C ALA A 129 9.78 -3.56 -14.50
N LEU A 130 9.17 -4.55 -15.17
CA LEU A 130 9.55 -4.95 -16.53
C LEU A 130 9.27 -3.84 -17.57
N GLU A 131 8.16 -3.12 -17.45
CA GLU A 131 7.90 -1.95 -18.29
C GLU A 131 8.87 -0.78 -18.00
N MET A 132 9.22 -0.58 -16.72
CA MET A 132 10.22 0.42 -16.33
C MET A 132 11.62 0.10 -16.88
N ALA A 133 11.97 -1.18 -17.02
CA ALA A 133 13.25 -1.58 -17.60
C ALA A 133 13.43 -1.11 -19.07
N LYS A 134 12.34 -0.86 -19.79
CA LYS A 134 12.39 -0.33 -21.16
C LYS A 134 12.82 1.14 -21.25
N ILE A 135 12.69 1.89 -20.15
CA ILE A 135 12.86 3.35 -20.14
C ILE A 135 13.84 3.85 -19.07
N SER A 136 14.39 2.95 -18.26
CA SER A 136 15.30 3.26 -17.15
C SER A 136 16.67 2.64 -17.38
N LYS A 137 17.68 3.16 -16.71
CA LYS A 137 19.07 2.62 -16.75
C LYS A 137 19.16 1.26 -16.08
N GLN A 138 18.57 1.13 -14.90
CA GLN A 138 18.58 -0.08 -14.06
C GLN A 138 17.26 -0.17 -13.31
N VAL A 139 16.71 -1.37 -13.17
CA VAL A 139 15.49 -1.63 -12.40
C VAL A 139 15.73 -2.73 -11.39
N TYR A 140 15.30 -2.47 -10.17
CA TYR A 140 15.21 -3.44 -9.07
C TYR A 140 13.75 -3.67 -8.73
N ALA A 141 13.30 -4.92 -8.81
CA ALA A 141 12.02 -5.37 -8.28
C ALA A 141 12.28 -6.01 -6.91
N ILE A 142 11.70 -5.47 -5.84
CA ILE A 142 11.91 -5.94 -4.47
C ILE A 142 10.61 -6.50 -3.95
N ASP A 143 10.59 -7.78 -3.57
CA ASP A 143 9.39 -8.45 -3.05
C ASP A 143 9.76 -9.53 -2.01
N VAL A 144 8.77 -10.02 -1.27
CA VAL A 144 8.92 -11.12 -0.31
C VAL A 144 8.85 -12.49 -0.98
N SER A 145 8.38 -12.57 -2.23
CA SER A 145 8.17 -13.82 -2.97
C SER A 145 8.70 -13.71 -4.40
N GLU A 146 9.27 -14.81 -4.91
CA GLU A 146 9.68 -14.96 -6.30
C GLU A 146 8.64 -15.71 -7.15
N GLN A 147 7.54 -16.20 -6.56
CA GLN A 147 6.58 -17.09 -7.23
C GLN A 147 5.79 -16.42 -8.36
N ILE A 148 5.86 -15.09 -8.48
CA ILE A 148 5.00 -14.29 -9.34
C ILE A 148 5.72 -13.85 -10.63
N VAL A 149 7.02 -14.10 -10.76
CA VAL A 149 7.82 -13.63 -11.91
C VAL A 149 7.45 -14.39 -13.19
N SER A 150 7.28 -13.64 -14.28
CA SER A 150 7.10 -14.20 -15.63
C SER A 150 8.19 -15.21 -15.97
N LYS A 151 7.82 -16.29 -16.68
CA LYS A 151 8.77 -17.31 -17.18
C LYS A 151 9.70 -16.79 -18.30
N GLU A 152 9.47 -15.58 -18.77
CA GLU A 152 10.34 -14.95 -19.78
C GLU A 152 11.64 -14.46 -19.14
N LEU A 153 12.73 -14.56 -19.90
CA LEU A 153 14.03 -14.05 -19.46
C LEU A 153 13.93 -12.53 -19.26
N PRO A 154 14.24 -12.03 -18.05
CA PRO A 154 14.14 -10.60 -17.78
C PRO A 154 15.20 -9.82 -18.59
N PRO A 155 14.94 -8.54 -18.88
CA PRO A 155 15.91 -7.65 -19.49
C PRO A 155 17.23 -7.58 -18.73
N PRO A 156 18.38 -7.33 -19.38
CA PRO A 156 19.71 -7.34 -18.71
C PRO A 156 19.85 -6.26 -17.62
N ASN A 157 19.04 -5.20 -17.68
CA ASN A 157 18.98 -4.12 -16.70
C ASN A 157 17.90 -4.31 -15.62
N PHE A 158 17.34 -5.52 -15.47
CA PHE A 158 16.36 -5.88 -14.45
C PHE A 158 16.97 -6.83 -13.42
N LYS A 159 16.66 -6.64 -12.15
CA LYS A 159 16.99 -7.58 -11.07
C LYS A 159 15.84 -7.74 -10.10
N LEU A 160 15.42 -8.97 -9.86
CA LEU A 160 14.57 -9.31 -8.74
C LEU A 160 15.42 -9.48 -7.48
N ILE A 161 14.97 -8.93 -6.36
CA ILE A 161 15.60 -8.98 -5.05
C ILE A 161 14.57 -9.45 -4.04
N LEU A 162 14.85 -10.57 -3.38
CA LEU A 162 14.02 -11.04 -2.29
C LEU A 162 14.31 -10.24 -1.02
N SER A 163 13.25 -9.88 -0.30
CA SER A 163 13.28 -9.10 0.92
C SER A 163 12.38 -9.73 1.99
N ASP A 164 12.57 -9.32 3.22
CA ASP A 164 11.75 -9.70 4.38
C ASP A 164 10.51 -8.80 4.60
N GLY A 165 10.15 -8.01 3.60
CA GLY A 165 9.06 -7.03 3.66
C GLY A 165 9.48 -5.66 4.22
N CYS A 166 10.61 -5.55 4.92
CA CYS A 166 11.10 -4.29 5.53
C CYS A 166 12.43 -3.83 4.95
N SER A 167 13.31 -4.76 4.65
CA SER A 167 14.67 -4.49 4.18
C SER A 167 14.67 -4.04 2.72
N ILE A 168 15.54 -3.10 2.40
CA ILE A 168 15.89 -2.72 1.03
C ILE A 168 17.38 -3.08 0.85
N PRO A 169 17.69 -4.31 0.36
CA PRO A 169 19.06 -4.81 0.29
C PRO A 169 19.82 -4.23 -0.91
N LEU A 170 19.85 -2.91 -0.97
CA LEU A 170 20.59 -2.11 -1.93
C LEU A 170 21.54 -1.18 -1.19
N PRO A 171 22.68 -0.81 -1.82
CA PRO A 171 23.63 0.14 -1.24
C PRO A 171 22.98 1.49 -0.95
N ASP A 172 23.51 2.21 0.04
CA ASP A 172 23.07 3.55 0.38
C ASP A 172 23.24 4.50 -0.81
N GLY A 173 22.22 5.31 -1.09
CA GLY A 173 22.28 6.29 -2.16
C GLY A 173 22.35 5.73 -3.59
N SER A 174 21.98 4.47 -3.79
CA SER A 174 22.16 3.77 -5.08
C SER A 174 20.95 3.86 -6.03
N ILE A 175 19.79 4.35 -5.57
CA ILE A 175 18.58 4.45 -6.38
C ILE A 175 18.09 5.90 -6.47
N ASP A 176 17.59 6.29 -7.63
CA ASP A 176 17.03 7.63 -7.87
C ASP A 176 15.57 7.71 -7.51
N ILE A 177 14.82 6.67 -7.88
CA ILE A 177 13.37 6.56 -7.67
C ILE A 177 13.03 5.23 -7.02
N ALA A 178 12.39 5.30 -5.85
CA ALA A 178 11.69 4.17 -5.25
C ALA A 178 10.19 4.33 -5.46
N PHE A 179 9.46 3.25 -5.71
CA PHE A 179 8.02 3.24 -5.90
C PHE A 179 7.37 2.10 -5.14
N SER A 180 6.22 2.36 -4.52
CA SER A 180 5.32 1.31 -4.02
C SER A 180 3.87 1.68 -4.31
N ASP A 181 3.06 0.68 -4.63
CA ASP A 181 1.63 0.82 -4.87
C ASP A 181 0.86 -0.25 -4.10
N GLN A 182 -0.06 0.18 -3.24
CA GLN A 182 -0.87 -0.69 -2.38
C GLN A 182 0.00 -1.65 -1.54
N LEU A 183 1.03 -1.11 -0.87
CA LEU A 183 1.95 -1.85 -0.02
C LEU A 183 1.89 -1.38 1.44
N MET A 184 1.93 -0.07 1.67
CA MET A 184 2.05 0.51 3.01
C MET A 184 0.95 0.09 3.97
N GLU A 185 -0.26 -0.11 3.48
CA GLU A 185 -1.43 -0.56 4.25
C GLU A 185 -1.32 -2.00 4.75
N HIS A 186 -0.52 -2.83 4.08
CA HIS A 186 -0.32 -4.25 4.41
C HIS A 186 0.78 -4.48 5.43
N LEU A 187 1.56 -3.46 5.74
CA LEU A 187 2.65 -3.57 6.71
C LEU A 187 2.17 -3.29 8.13
N HIS A 188 2.74 -4.03 9.09
CA HIS A 188 2.63 -3.65 10.49
C HIS A 188 3.19 -2.22 10.69
N PRO A 189 2.60 -1.38 11.54
CA PRO A 189 3.04 0.02 11.69
C PRO A 189 4.52 0.21 11.99
N ASP A 190 5.13 -0.70 12.75
CA ASP A 190 6.56 -0.63 13.05
C ASP A 190 7.43 -1.01 11.85
N ASP A 191 6.99 -2.03 11.09
CA ASP A 191 7.67 -2.48 9.88
C ASP A 191 7.54 -1.45 8.76
N ALA A 192 6.41 -0.76 8.66
CA ALA A 192 6.22 0.37 7.74
C ALA A 192 7.22 1.51 8.03
N ARG A 193 7.44 1.85 9.30
CA ARG A 193 8.46 2.85 9.69
C ARG A 193 9.86 2.40 9.29
N GLU A 194 10.20 1.16 9.59
CA GLU A 194 11.51 0.59 9.23
C GLU A 194 11.71 0.59 7.72
N GLN A 195 10.72 0.13 6.95
CA GLN A 195 10.79 0.12 5.49
C GLN A 195 11.01 1.53 4.93
N LEU A 196 10.30 2.55 5.44
CA LEU A 196 10.47 3.94 5.01
C LEU A 196 11.89 4.47 5.30
N HIS A 197 12.48 4.14 6.45
CA HIS A 197 13.89 4.46 6.74
C HIS A 197 14.85 3.77 5.77
N ASN A 198 14.62 2.49 5.47
CA ASN A 198 15.44 1.73 4.54
C ASN A 198 15.33 2.27 3.11
N ILE A 199 14.12 2.65 2.66
CA ILE A 199 13.92 3.33 1.38
C ILE A 199 14.68 4.67 1.35
N SER A 200 14.51 5.50 2.40
CA SER A 200 15.20 6.78 2.50
C SER A 200 16.71 6.63 2.45
N ARG A 201 17.27 5.62 3.13
CA ARG A 201 18.70 5.30 3.11
C ARG A 201 19.19 4.95 1.70
N SER A 202 18.49 4.07 1.01
CA SER A 202 18.87 3.58 -0.33
C SER A 202 18.73 4.61 -1.45
N LEU A 203 17.89 5.64 -1.27
CA LEU A 203 17.75 6.74 -2.24
C LEU A 203 19.01 7.61 -2.31
N ALA A 204 19.39 8.02 -3.51
CA ALA A 204 20.39 9.04 -3.76
C ALA A 204 19.98 10.41 -3.17
N PRO A 205 20.90 11.35 -2.94
CA PRO A 205 20.56 12.73 -2.62
C PRO A 205 19.60 13.31 -3.68
N ASN A 206 18.50 13.97 -3.23
CA ASN A 206 17.39 14.42 -4.07
C ASN A 206 16.57 13.27 -4.72
N GLY A 207 16.85 12.01 -4.42
CA GLY A 207 16.06 10.88 -4.86
C GLY A 207 14.62 10.96 -4.34
N VAL A 208 13.70 10.28 -5.01
CA VAL A 208 12.25 10.41 -4.76
C VAL A 208 11.65 9.05 -4.44
N TYR A 209 10.94 8.98 -3.33
CA TYR A 209 10.03 7.88 -3.06
C TYR A 209 8.62 8.26 -3.49
N VAL A 210 8.04 7.47 -4.39
CA VAL A 210 6.66 7.61 -4.85
C VAL A 210 5.82 6.51 -4.21
N CYS A 211 4.83 6.92 -3.41
CA CYS A 211 3.96 6.00 -2.68
C CYS A 211 2.51 6.20 -3.09
N VAL A 212 1.82 5.08 -3.36
CA VAL A 212 0.38 5.05 -3.61
C VAL A 212 -0.25 4.07 -2.61
N THR A 213 -1.22 4.56 -1.82
CA THR A 213 -1.91 3.76 -0.80
C THR A 213 -3.34 4.31 -0.59
N PRO A 214 -4.31 3.52 -0.11
CA PRO A 214 -5.65 4.03 0.16
C PRO A 214 -5.66 5.02 1.33
N ASN A 215 -6.62 5.94 1.32
CA ASN A 215 -6.86 6.82 2.45
C ASN A 215 -7.94 6.22 3.35
N ARG A 216 -7.69 6.14 4.66
CA ARG A 216 -8.61 5.58 5.64
C ARG A 216 -9.99 6.24 5.68
N LEU A 217 -10.12 7.49 5.17
CA LEU A 217 -11.39 8.22 5.23
C LEU A 217 -12.46 7.66 4.30
N TYR A 218 -12.07 6.99 3.23
CA TYR A 218 -13.00 6.25 2.37
C TYR A 218 -12.87 4.72 2.53
N GLY A 219 -12.00 4.27 3.43
CA GLY A 219 -11.82 2.86 3.79
C GLY A 219 -12.87 2.35 4.80
N PRO A 220 -12.76 1.10 5.21
CA PRO A 220 -11.74 0.12 4.82
C PRO A 220 -11.79 -0.29 3.34
N ARG A 221 -10.61 -0.57 2.76
CA ARG A 221 -10.48 -0.96 1.34
C ARG A 221 -10.09 -2.43 1.16
N ASP A 222 -10.07 -3.20 2.24
CA ASP A 222 -10.00 -4.66 2.25
C ASP A 222 -11.39 -5.28 2.48
N ILE A 223 -11.46 -6.59 2.64
CA ILE A 223 -12.72 -7.32 2.86
C ILE A 223 -13.49 -6.83 4.09
N SER A 224 -12.80 -6.28 5.09
CA SER A 224 -13.44 -5.81 6.32
C SER A 224 -14.39 -4.62 6.08
N GLY A 225 -14.24 -3.91 4.96
CA GLY A 225 -15.15 -2.83 4.58
C GLY A 225 -16.63 -3.22 4.46
N HIS A 226 -16.93 -4.52 4.33
CA HIS A 226 -18.30 -5.05 4.38
C HIS A 226 -18.85 -5.20 5.80
N PHE A 227 -17.97 -5.23 6.83
CA PHE A 227 -18.33 -5.66 8.18
C PHE A 227 -17.93 -4.65 9.26
N ASP A 228 -16.86 -3.89 9.04
CA ASP A 228 -16.23 -3.03 10.04
C ASP A 228 -16.11 -1.56 9.59
N ASP A 229 -15.95 -0.67 10.57
CA ASP A 229 -15.71 0.75 10.34
C ASP A 229 -14.23 1.12 10.19
N VAL A 230 -13.33 0.19 10.53
CA VAL A 230 -11.87 0.29 10.39
C VAL A 230 -11.34 -0.97 9.72
N ALA A 231 -10.19 -0.89 9.08
CA ALA A 231 -9.56 -2.05 8.46
C ALA A 231 -9.14 -3.08 9.51
N THR A 232 -9.66 -4.30 9.38
CA THR A 232 -9.36 -5.44 10.26
C THR A 232 -8.90 -6.68 9.50
N GLY A 233 -8.91 -6.65 8.16
CA GLY A 233 -8.32 -7.63 7.27
C GLY A 233 -6.82 -7.37 7.05
N PHE A 234 -6.34 -7.64 5.84
CA PHE A 234 -4.93 -7.47 5.49
C PHE A 234 -4.47 -6.02 5.34
N HIS A 235 -5.37 -5.06 5.34
CA HIS A 235 -4.96 -3.69 5.62
C HIS A 235 -4.68 -3.55 7.12
N LEU A 236 -3.43 -3.80 7.51
CA LEU A 236 -3.03 -3.70 8.91
C LEU A 236 -3.13 -2.25 9.40
N ARG A 237 -2.91 -1.28 8.51
CA ARG A 237 -3.16 0.14 8.79
C ARG A 237 -3.39 0.96 7.52
N GLU A 238 -4.57 1.52 7.36
CA GLU A 238 -4.82 2.58 6.38
C GLU A 238 -4.46 3.96 6.98
N TYR A 239 -3.94 4.86 6.16
CA TYR A 239 -3.42 6.16 6.57
C TYR A 239 -4.29 7.32 6.07
N ALA A 240 -4.30 8.44 6.78
CA ALA A 240 -4.68 9.75 6.25
C ALA A 240 -3.45 10.47 5.69
N ALA A 241 -3.66 11.50 4.87
CA ALA A 241 -2.56 12.26 4.27
C ALA A 241 -1.64 12.91 5.32
N ARG A 242 -2.23 13.40 6.42
CA ARG A 242 -1.48 14.02 7.53
C ARG A 242 -0.58 13.00 8.24
N GLU A 243 -1.09 11.80 8.49
CA GLU A 243 -0.35 10.72 9.14
C GLU A 243 0.81 10.23 8.27
N LEU A 244 0.52 9.94 6.98
CA LEU A 244 1.55 9.45 6.06
C LEU A 244 2.62 10.52 5.80
N ARG A 245 2.22 11.80 5.70
CA ARG A 245 3.18 12.90 5.60
C ARG A 245 4.13 12.94 6.78
N GLN A 246 3.63 12.79 8.01
CA GLN A 246 4.46 12.80 9.21
C GLN A 246 5.43 11.62 9.23
N LEU A 247 4.95 10.41 8.94
CA LEU A 247 5.79 9.21 8.85
C LEU A 247 6.95 9.38 7.85
N LEU A 248 6.67 9.99 6.70
CA LEU A 248 7.70 10.26 5.70
C LEU A 248 8.73 11.31 6.18
N LEU A 249 8.29 12.36 6.87
CA LEU A 249 9.21 13.34 7.45
C LEU A 249 10.06 12.71 8.55
N ASP A 250 9.48 11.88 9.41
CA ASP A 250 10.19 11.14 10.47
C ASP A 250 11.20 10.15 9.90
N ALA A 251 10.94 9.58 8.71
CA ALA A 251 11.87 8.73 7.98
C ALA A 251 13.01 9.50 7.27
N GLY A 252 13.07 10.83 7.42
CA GLY A 252 14.16 11.66 6.91
C GLY A 252 13.93 12.29 5.54
N PHE A 253 12.72 12.22 4.99
CA PHE A 253 12.39 12.95 3.77
C PHE A 253 12.22 14.45 4.07
N SER A 254 12.72 15.33 3.20
CA SER A 254 12.69 16.78 3.42
C SER A 254 11.44 17.46 2.88
N LYS A 255 10.83 16.89 1.84
CA LYS A 255 9.65 17.44 1.15
C LYS A 255 8.69 16.34 0.78
N VAL A 256 7.41 16.54 1.04
CA VAL A 256 6.33 15.63 0.69
C VAL A 256 5.32 16.34 -0.21
N ARG A 257 5.15 15.86 -1.43
CA ARG A 257 4.24 16.41 -2.44
C ARG A 257 3.07 15.46 -2.66
N PHE A 258 1.87 16.00 -2.66
CA PHE A 258 0.65 15.24 -2.93
C PHE A 258 0.17 15.48 -4.35
N TYR A 259 -0.45 14.46 -4.92
CA TYR A 259 -1.03 14.51 -6.25
C TYR A 259 -2.47 14.04 -6.22
N ALA A 260 -3.37 14.89 -6.70
CA ALA A 260 -4.76 14.53 -6.97
C ALA A 260 -4.90 14.11 -8.42
N GLY A 261 -5.79 13.18 -8.70
CA GLY A 261 -6.03 12.80 -10.07
C GLY A 261 -6.73 11.46 -10.27
N ALA A 262 -7.15 11.26 -11.52
CA ALA A 262 -7.81 10.04 -11.98
C ALA A 262 -7.56 9.84 -13.47
N ARG A 263 -7.76 8.61 -13.98
CA ARG A 263 -7.73 8.27 -15.41
C ARG A 263 -6.44 8.70 -16.15
N GLY A 264 -5.29 8.62 -15.45
CA GLY A 264 -3.99 9.00 -16.04
C GLY A 264 -3.64 10.50 -15.94
N TRP A 265 -4.55 11.35 -15.47
CA TRP A 265 -4.30 12.77 -15.21
C TRP A 265 -4.00 13.01 -13.77
N PHE A 266 -2.83 13.58 -13.46
CA PHE A 266 -2.38 13.84 -12.10
C PHE A 266 -1.80 15.24 -12.00
N VAL A 267 -2.27 16.01 -11.02
CA VAL A 267 -1.79 17.36 -10.74
C VAL A 267 -1.29 17.45 -9.30
N ARG A 268 -0.23 18.23 -9.10
CA ARG A 268 0.22 18.51 -7.75
C ARG A 268 -0.85 19.31 -7.02
N PHE A 269 -1.22 18.84 -5.81
CA PHE A 269 -2.25 19.47 -5.01
C PHE A 269 -1.69 19.98 -3.68
N PRO A 270 -2.10 21.17 -3.20
CA PRO A 270 -1.59 21.73 -1.96
C PRO A 270 -2.00 20.92 -0.74
N PHE A 271 -1.02 20.46 0.05
CA PHE A 271 -1.27 19.67 1.26
C PHE A 271 -2.23 20.35 2.25
N PRO A 272 -2.17 21.67 2.54
CA PRO A 272 -3.08 22.32 3.49
C PRO A 272 -4.57 22.13 3.11
N LEU A 273 -4.88 22.13 1.81
CA LEU A 273 -6.25 21.92 1.33
C LEU A 273 -6.70 20.45 1.52
N ILE A 274 -5.81 19.50 1.29
CA ILE A 274 -6.10 18.07 1.59
C ILE A 274 -6.34 17.90 3.09
N ALA A 275 -5.47 18.45 3.93
CA ALA A 275 -5.58 18.38 5.37
C ALA A 275 -6.89 19.02 5.90
N LEU A 276 -7.30 20.15 5.32
CA LEU A 276 -8.58 20.78 5.67
C LEU A 276 -9.77 19.89 5.31
N VAL A 277 -9.76 19.30 4.12
CA VAL A 277 -10.82 18.37 3.69
C VAL A 277 -10.85 17.14 4.61
N GLU A 278 -9.70 16.58 4.98
CA GLU A 278 -9.62 15.47 5.93
C GLU A 278 -10.22 15.82 7.29
N ILE A 279 -9.88 17.00 7.85
CA ILE A 279 -10.43 17.49 9.14
C ILE A 279 -11.95 17.60 9.09
N VAL A 280 -12.49 18.17 8.01
CA VAL A 280 -13.96 18.29 7.84
C VAL A 280 -14.62 16.92 7.76
N LEU A 281 -14.04 16.00 6.99
CA LEU A 281 -14.59 14.64 6.86
C LEU A 281 -14.47 13.84 8.16
N GLU A 282 -13.40 14.01 8.92
CA GLU A 282 -13.21 13.34 10.22
C GLU A 282 -14.25 13.77 11.26
N ALA A 283 -14.77 14.99 11.17
CA ALA A 283 -15.83 15.47 12.05
C ALA A 283 -17.21 14.82 11.75
N LEU A 284 -17.37 14.13 10.61
CA LEU A 284 -18.62 13.47 10.25
C LEU A 284 -18.72 12.06 10.87
N PRO A 285 -19.95 11.60 11.16
CA PRO A 285 -20.18 10.18 11.48
C PRO A 285 -19.63 9.26 10.39
N ALA A 286 -19.18 8.05 10.76
CA ALA A 286 -18.48 7.12 9.85
C ALA A 286 -19.21 6.85 8.54
N SER A 287 -20.55 6.66 8.59
CA SER A 287 -21.37 6.43 7.39
C SER A 287 -21.40 7.63 6.45
N ALA A 288 -21.60 8.84 6.98
CA ALA A 288 -21.61 10.08 6.21
C ALA A 288 -20.22 10.37 5.63
N ARG A 289 -19.15 10.20 6.43
CA ARG A 289 -17.77 10.34 5.99
C ARG A 289 -17.47 9.46 4.79
N ARG A 290 -17.77 8.15 4.86
CA ARG A 290 -17.57 7.23 3.75
C ARG A 290 -18.37 7.62 2.52
N PHE A 291 -19.65 7.96 2.70
CA PHE A 291 -20.51 8.38 1.61
C PHE A 291 -19.94 9.54 0.81
N PHE A 292 -19.41 10.57 1.47
CA PHE A 292 -18.81 11.72 0.78
C PHE A 292 -17.41 11.40 0.26
N ALA A 293 -16.56 10.74 1.06
CA ALA A 293 -15.17 10.46 0.71
C ALA A 293 -15.04 9.46 -0.45
N ASP A 294 -15.98 8.50 -0.60
CA ASP A 294 -15.94 7.47 -1.65
C ASP A 294 -16.52 7.95 -3.01
N ARG A 295 -17.04 9.18 -3.12
CA ARG A 295 -17.47 9.76 -4.38
C ARG A 295 -16.30 10.08 -5.30
N ALA A 296 -16.48 9.88 -6.61
CA ALA A 296 -15.39 9.98 -7.60
C ALA A 296 -14.53 11.25 -7.51
N PRO A 297 -15.06 12.49 -7.39
CA PRO A 297 -14.22 13.68 -7.23
C PRO A 297 -13.40 13.65 -5.94
N MET A 298 -14.01 13.22 -4.82
CA MET A 298 -13.36 13.17 -3.52
C MET A 298 -12.30 12.07 -3.46
N ARG A 299 -12.55 10.89 -4.04
CA ARG A 299 -11.55 9.83 -4.18
C ARG A 299 -10.34 10.26 -5.01
N ALA A 300 -10.56 11.05 -6.06
CA ALA A 300 -9.47 11.59 -6.87
C ALA A 300 -8.58 12.55 -6.07
N LEU A 301 -9.18 13.32 -5.15
CA LEU A 301 -8.49 14.25 -4.26
C LEU A 301 -7.79 13.52 -3.09
N LEU A 302 -8.52 12.64 -2.42
CA LEU A 302 -8.06 11.98 -1.19
C LEU A 302 -7.15 10.78 -1.44
N GLY A 303 -7.13 10.21 -2.64
CA GLY A 303 -6.23 9.09 -2.94
C GLY A 303 -4.79 9.47 -2.66
N LEU A 304 -4.13 8.75 -1.77
CA LEU A 304 -2.76 9.05 -1.35
C LEU A 304 -1.78 8.67 -2.46
N ARG A 305 -1.47 9.65 -3.30
CA ARG A 305 -0.38 9.59 -4.30
C ARG A 305 0.64 10.64 -3.92
N ILE A 306 1.79 10.18 -3.45
CA ILE A 306 2.76 11.01 -2.77
C ILE A 306 4.12 10.85 -3.43
N ALA A 307 4.85 11.97 -3.55
CA ALA A 307 6.28 11.96 -3.85
C ALA A 307 7.03 12.60 -2.68
N ALA A 308 7.80 11.79 -1.97
CA ALA A 308 8.64 12.21 -0.86
C ALA A 308 10.10 12.33 -1.35
N ILE A 309 10.74 13.45 -1.08
CA ILE A 309 12.06 13.79 -1.63
C ILE A 309 13.10 13.70 -0.50
N LYS A 310 14.15 12.91 -0.72
CA LYS A 310 15.31 12.85 0.16
C LYS A 310 16.06 14.18 0.12
N PRO A 311 16.61 14.68 1.25
CA PRO A 311 17.46 15.85 1.24
C PRO A 311 18.62 15.72 0.25
N GLY A 312 18.99 16.83 -0.41
CA GLY A 312 20.25 16.92 -1.14
C GLY A 312 21.40 16.76 -0.16
N GLY A 313 22.45 16.05 -0.54
CA GLY A 313 23.71 16.05 0.22
C GLY A 313 24.20 17.48 0.40
N LYS A 314 24.81 17.79 1.55
CA LYS A 314 25.60 19.03 1.65
C LYS A 314 26.68 19.00 0.56
N PRO A 315 26.89 20.11 -0.15
CA PRO A 315 27.99 20.19 -1.12
C PRO A 315 29.34 19.94 -0.45
#